data_affa681d1d6a5fd3bc36f8e2f1dabd94
#
_entry.id   affa681d1d6a5fd3bc36f8e2f1dabd94
#
_cell.length_a   1.000
_cell.length_b   1.000
_cell.length_c   1.000
_cell.angle_alpha   90.00
_cell.angle_beta   90.00
_cell.angle_gamma   90.00
#
_symmetry.space_group_name_H-M   'P 1'
#
loop_
_entity.id
_entity.type
_entity.pdbx_description
1 polymer ?
#
loop_
_entity_poly.entity_id
_entity_poly.type
_entity_poly.pdbx_seq_one_letter_code
_entity_poly.pdbx_strand_id
1 'polypeptide(L)'
;MTDEAPEQQAEAKPTFGKQQIIAGIATVIILIIVFVGVLPQLGDYGAAWEAIKNMAAWELGLIVVATAAMIFIYALPFPAAMPGLRYWPAFKVRQTSFMISNTIPAGGAFGLAVQFGMLQSYGFKAAPSTATIGITSVWNTFVTLTLPVLGLLGLAIVGQSNGQATTITLIATSVVVIGIVVFGLILRSEELARKIGGWSDGAIQWFARLIRREIDVDATKGIVDFRSSIIDVVRDRWGLITLANVGQQLAQYSILYLAVVALQGSWVDPIGPWEALAAFSFGRLATFIPVPPGGLGTTDALITSILVAFGLDNNTALAATMIWRGATFFPQVVIGGITLIAFQAEKNRPGAVAAADPPSDSS
;
A
#
# COMPACT_ATOMS: atom_id res chain seq x y z
N MET A 1 -52.96 7.61 -22.42
CA MET A 1 -52.41 6.87 -21.27
C MET A 1 -51.66 5.70 -21.87
N THR A 2 -50.41 5.90 -22.19
CA THR A 2 -49.49 4.86 -22.65
C THR A 2 -48.52 4.62 -21.53
N ASP A 3 -48.60 3.40 -20.99
CA ASP A 3 -47.83 2.87 -19.88
C ASP A 3 -46.45 2.48 -20.43
N GLU A 4 -45.46 3.35 -20.26
CA GLU A 4 -44.07 3.02 -20.55
C GLU A 4 -43.47 2.34 -19.31
N ALA A 5 -43.28 1.03 -19.40
CA ALA A 5 -42.53 0.25 -18.43
C ALA A 5 -41.05 0.71 -18.41
N PRO A 6 -40.38 0.83 -17.24
CA PRO A 6 -38.97 1.22 -17.18
C PRO A 6 -38.10 0.13 -17.78
N GLU A 7 -37.35 0.50 -18.82
CA GLU A 7 -36.28 -0.34 -19.39
C GLU A 7 -35.31 -0.76 -18.30
N GLN A 8 -35.26 -2.05 -18.04
CA GLN A 8 -34.20 -2.69 -17.21
C GLN A 8 -32.85 -2.47 -17.89
N GLN A 9 -32.03 -1.61 -17.33
CA GLN A 9 -30.62 -1.51 -17.70
C GLN A 9 -29.98 -2.88 -17.50
N ALA A 10 -29.71 -3.55 -18.60
CA ALA A 10 -28.98 -4.81 -18.63
C ALA A 10 -27.60 -4.62 -17.97
N GLU A 11 -27.31 -5.34 -16.89
CA GLU A 11 -26.00 -5.40 -16.27
C GLU A 11 -24.97 -5.81 -17.34
N ALA A 12 -24.15 -4.86 -17.76
CA ALA A 12 -23.02 -5.11 -18.65
C ALA A 12 -22.03 -6.04 -17.96
N LYS A 13 -21.95 -7.29 -18.37
CA LYS A 13 -20.89 -8.23 -17.94
C LYS A 13 -19.54 -7.61 -18.25
N PRO A 14 -18.60 -7.58 -17.30
CA PRO A 14 -17.26 -7.02 -17.53
C PRO A 14 -16.54 -7.85 -18.60
N THR A 15 -16.46 -7.34 -19.80
CA THR A 15 -15.63 -7.92 -20.87
C THR A 15 -14.20 -7.43 -20.68
N PHE A 16 -13.27 -8.36 -20.40
CA PHE A 16 -11.86 -8.04 -20.35
C PHE A 16 -11.37 -7.57 -21.72
N GLY A 17 -10.95 -6.32 -21.81
CA GLY A 17 -10.39 -5.76 -23.04
C GLY A 17 -9.03 -6.39 -23.39
N LYS A 18 -8.64 -6.36 -24.67
CA LYS A 18 -7.34 -6.90 -25.13
C LYS A 18 -6.15 -6.36 -24.32
N GLN A 19 -6.19 -5.10 -23.88
CA GLN A 19 -5.13 -4.49 -23.07
C GLN A 19 -5.02 -5.14 -21.67
N GLN A 20 -6.13 -5.55 -21.06
CA GLN A 20 -6.12 -6.23 -19.76
C GLN A 20 -5.58 -7.66 -19.87
N ILE A 21 -5.85 -8.34 -20.99
CA ILE A 21 -5.28 -9.67 -21.28
C ILE A 21 -3.78 -9.57 -21.48
N ILE A 22 -3.30 -8.59 -22.27
CA ILE A 22 -1.87 -8.35 -22.50
C ILE A 22 -1.17 -8.00 -21.19
N ALA A 23 -1.75 -7.13 -20.34
CA ALA A 23 -1.20 -6.81 -19.02
C ALA A 23 -1.14 -8.04 -18.11
N GLY A 24 -2.16 -8.91 -18.16
CA GLY A 24 -2.18 -10.18 -17.43
C GLY A 24 -1.06 -11.12 -17.87
N ILE A 25 -0.88 -11.30 -19.17
CA ILE A 25 0.21 -12.14 -19.74
C ILE A 25 1.57 -11.55 -19.35
N ALA A 26 1.78 -10.25 -19.50
CA ALA A 26 3.03 -9.59 -19.11
C ALA A 26 3.33 -9.79 -17.61
N THR A 27 2.31 -9.67 -16.75
CA THR A 27 2.44 -9.95 -15.32
C THR A 27 2.88 -11.38 -15.05
N VAL A 28 2.26 -12.38 -15.69
CA VAL A 28 2.62 -13.80 -15.55
C VAL A 28 4.07 -14.04 -16.02
N ILE A 29 4.46 -13.46 -17.15
CA ILE A 29 5.84 -13.58 -17.68
C ILE A 29 6.83 -12.99 -16.66
N ILE A 30 6.57 -11.80 -16.11
CA ILE A 30 7.45 -11.17 -15.11
C ILE A 30 7.52 -12.03 -13.84
N LEU A 31 6.40 -12.57 -13.37
CA LEU A 31 6.40 -13.50 -12.23
C LEU A 31 7.27 -14.73 -12.50
N ILE A 32 7.15 -15.34 -13.68
CA ILE A 32 7.99 -16.49 -14.05
C ILE A 32 9.47 -16.08 -14.07
N ILE A 33 9.82 -14.95 -14.70
CA ILE A 33 11.20 -14.46 -14.73
C ILE A 33 11.75 -14.26 -13.32
N VAL A 34 10.97 -13.67 -12.42
CA VAL A 34 11.43 -13.39 -11.05
C VAL A 34 11.52 -14.66 -10.21
N PHE A 35 10.46 -15.48 -10.18
CA PHE A 35 10.42 -16.67 -9.31
C PHE A 35 11.26 -17.83 -9.82
N VAL A 36 11.46 -17.95 -11.15
CA VAL A 36 12.24 -19.05 -11.74
C VAL A 36 13.64 -18.58 -12.14
N GLY A 37 13.81 -17.31 -12.53
CA GLY A 37 15.07 -16.81 -13.05
C GLY A 37 15.90 -16.00 -12.05
N VAL A 38 15.28 -15.15 -11.22
CA VAL A 38 16.01 -14.22 -10.34
C VAL A 38 16.15 -14.76 -8.92
N LEU A 39 15.06 -15.12 -8.27
CA LEU A 39 15.09 -15.58 -6.87
C LEU A 39 15.95 -16.82 -6.64
N PRO A 40 15.98 -17.85 -7.53
CA PRO A 40 16.88 -18.99 -7.34
C PRO A 40 18.37 -18.63 -7.44
N GLN A 41 18.71 -17.48 -8.05
CA GLN A 41 20.11 -17.01 -8.07
C GLN A 41 20.51 -16.36 -6.73
N LEU A 42 19.53 -15.95 -5.91
CA LEU A 42 19.74 -15.34 -4.60
C LEU A 42 19.80 -16.38 -3.48
N GLY A 43 19.25 -17.59 -3.69
CA GLY A 43 19.26 -18.66 -2.71
C GLY A 43 18.53 -19.89 -3.21
N ASP A 44 18.75 -21.03 -2.53
CA ASP A 44 18.08 -22.31 -2.80
C ASP A 44 16.72 -22.35 -2.06
N TYR A 45 15.63 -22.54 -2.81
CA TYR A 45 14.29 -22.65 -2.24
C TYR A 45 14.15 -23.87 -1.30
N GLY A 46 14.84 -24.98 -1.59
CA GLY A 46 14.83 -26.17 -0.75
C GLY A 46 15.49 -25.92 0.58
N ALA A 47 16.68 -25.32 0.56
CA ALA A 47 17.41 -24.92 1.77
C ALA A 47 16.63 -23.87 2.59
N ALA A 48 16.03 -22.87 1.93
CA ALA A 48 15.17 -21.89 2.58
C ALA A 48 13.96 -22.54 3.26
N TRP A 49 13.33 -23.51 2.60
CA TRP A 49 12.21 -24.25 3.17
C TRP A 49 12.61 -25.13 4.37
N GLU A 50 13.76 -25.78 4.31
CA GLU A 50 14.29 -26.54 5.46
C GLU A 50 14.60 -25.59 6.64
N ALA A 51 15.16 -24.41 6.40
CA ALA A 51 15.37 -23.42 7.45
C ALA A 51 14.05 -23.04 8.14
N ILE A 52 12.98 -22.82 7.37
CA ILE A 52 11.64 -22.51 7.91
C ILE A 52 11.09 -23.66 8.76
N LYS A 53 11.24 -24.91 8.31
CA LYS A 53 10.77 -26.09 9.05
C LYS A 53 11.50 -26.29 10.39
N ASN A 54 12.75 -25.87 10.47
CA ASN A 54 13.57 -25.99 11.67
C ASN A 54 13.37 -24.88 12.69
N MET A 55 12.52 -23.87 12.39
CA MET A 55 12.18 -22.81 13.34
C MET A 55 11.46 -23.36 14.57
N ALA A 56 11.74 -22.77 15.71
CA ALA A 56 11.06 -23.13 16.95
C ALA A 56 9.56 -22.74 16.90
N ALA A 57 8.71 -23.53 17.52
CA ALA A 57 7.26 -23.28 17.51
C ALA A 57 6.87 -21.91 18.08
N TRP A 58 7.61 -21.40 19.05
CA TRP A 58 7.36 -20.06 19.63
C TRP A 58 7.70 -18.93 18.66
N GLU A 59 8.71 -19.09 17.80
CA GLU A 59 9.11 -18.13 16.75
C GLU A 59 8.01 -18.03 15.69
N LEU A 60 7.53 -19.17 15.22
CA LEU A 60 6.37 -19.24 14.34
C LEU A 60 5.13 -18.62 14.99
N GLY A 61 4.92 -18.89 16.29
CA GLY A 61 3.86 -18.28 17.08
C GLY A 61 3.93 -16.75 17.11
N LEU A 62 5.10 -16.18 17.29
CA LEU A 62 5.31 -14.73 17.25
C LEU A 62 5.00 -14.14 15.87
N ILE A 63 5.42 -14.80 14.80
CA ILE A 63 5.14 -14.36 13.42
C ILE A 63 3.63 -14.42 13.16
N VAL A 64 2.93 -15.46 13.61
CA VAL A 64 1.47 -15.57 13.49
C VAL A 64 0.76 -14.44 14.24
N VAL A 65 1.19 -14.13 15.47
CA VAL A 65 0.63 -13.02 16.27
C VAL A 65 0.89 -11.68 15.58
N ALA A 66 2.12 -11.45 15.10
CA ALA A 66 2.46 -10.23 14.35
C ALA A 66 1.65 -10.11 13.06
N THR A 67 1.42 -11.22 12.35
CA THR A 67 0.57 -11.28 11.15
C THR A 67 -0.87 -10.93 11.48
N ALA A 68 -1.43 -11.50 12.55
CA ALA A 68 -2.78 -11.17 12.99
C ALA A 68 -2.88 -9.68 13.36
N ALA A 69 -1.94 -9.16 14.13
CA ALA A 69 -1.89 -7.73 14.48
C ALA A 69 -1.82 -6.85 13.22
N MET A 70 -0.97 -7.19 12.26
CA MET A 70 -0.82 -6.48 10.98
C MET A 70 -2.15 -6.45 10.20
N ILE A 71 -2.87 -7.57 10.11
CA ILE A 71 -4.16 -7.67 9.42
C ILE A 71 -5.19 -6.70 10.02
N PHE A 72 -5.24 -6.60 11.36
CA PHE A 72 -6.15 -5.67 12.03
C PHE A 72 -5.69 -4.21 11.89
N ILE A 73 -4.40 -3.93 12.05
CA ILE A 73 -3.84 -2.57 11.93
C ILE A 73 -4.01 -2.03 10.50
N TYR A 74 -3.98 -2.90 9.49
CA TYR A 74 -4.12 -2.53 8.08
C TYR A 74 -5.41 -1.77 7.75
N ALA A 75 -6.46 -1.94 8.53
CA ALA A 75 -7.74 -1.26 8.34
C ALA A 75 -7.79 0.15 8.95
N LEU A 76 -6.95 0.45 9.95
CA LEU A 76 -7.02 1.66 10.77
C LEU A 76 -6.89 2.99 10.00
N PRO A 77 -6.14 3.12 8.90
CA PRO A 77 -6.09 4.38 8.15
C PRO A 77 -7.46 4.89 7.69
N PHE A 78 -8.42 4.00 7.40
CA PHE A 78 -9.74 4.40 6.91
C PHE A 78 -10.60 5.06 7.98
N PRO A 79 -10.87 4.47 9.17
CA PRO A 79 -11.61 5.17 10.23
C PRO A 79 -10.83 6.38 10.79
N ALA A 80 -9.50 6.41 10.65
CA ALA A 80 -8.72 7.59 10.99
C ALA A 80 -9.04 8.77 10.05
N ALA A 81 -9.20 8.50 8.74
CA ALA A 81 -9.44 9.51 7.72
C ALA A 81 -10.93 9.78 7.46
N MET A 82 -11.85 8.94 7.93
CA MET A 82 -13.30 9.08 7.71
C MET A 82 -14.05 9.08 9.05
N PRO A 83 -14.43 10.25 9.59
CA PRO A 83 -15.32 10.33 10.75
C PRO A 83 -16.63 9.57 10.53
N GLY A 84 -17.05 8.81 11.52
CA GLY A 84 -18.28 7.99 11.43
C GLY A 84 -18.09 6.60 10.79
N LEU A 85 -16.99 6.32 10.14
CA LEU A 85 -16.71 4.98 9.62
C LEU A 85 -16.28 4.05 10.74
N ARG A 86 -17.11 3.04 11.03
CA ARG A 86 -16.81 2.00 12.03
C ARG A 86 -15.69 1.09 11.55
N TYR A 87 -15.00 0.47 12.50
CA TYR A 87 -13.85 -0.39 12.20
C TYR A 87 -14.19 -1.58 11.28
N TRP A 88 -15.27 -2.33 11.53
CA TRP A 88 -15.57 -3.52 10.75
C TRP A 88 -15.96 -3.25 9.29
N PRO A 89 -16.76 -2.24 8.96
CA PRO A 89 -16.91 -1.78 7.57
C PRO A 89 -15.58 -1.40 6.93
N ALA A 90 -14.73 -0.62 7.62
CA ALA A 90 -13.41 -0.26 7.15
C ALA A 90 -12.52 -1.48 6.90
N PHE A 91 -12.54 -2.46 7.81
CA PHE A 91 -11.83 -3.73 7.66
C PHE A 91 -12.25 -4.48 6.40
N LYS A 92 -13.56 -4.65 6.16
CA LYS A 92 -14.06 -5.30 4.94
C LYS A 92 -13.63 -4.56 3.68
N VAL A 93 -13.77 -3.22 3.65
CA VAL A 93 -13.34 -2.40 2.50
C VAL A 93 -11.85 -2.59 2.22
N ARG A 94 -11.02 -2.53 3.24
CA ARG A 94 -9.56 -2.59 3.08
C ARG A 94 -9.07 -3.98 2.67
N GLN A 95 -9.59 -5.04 3.30
CA GLN A 95 -9.17 -6.41 2.98
C GLN A 95 -9.66 -6.84 1.59
N THR A 96 -10.90 -6.54 1.24
CA THR A 96 -11.45 -6.80 -0.10
C THR A 96 -10.64 -6.06 -1.18
N SER A 97 -10.35 -4.77 -0.94
CA SER A 97 -9.53 -3.99 -1.86
C SER A 97 -8.11 -4.53 -1.98
N PHE A 98 -7.48 -4.95 -0.88
CA PHE A 98 -6.16 -5.58 -0.91
C PHE A 98 -6.15 -6.80 -1.81
N MET A 99 -7.09 -7.72 -1.63
CA MET A 99 -7.21 -8.91 -2.45
C MET A 99 -7.32 -8.54 -3.94
N ILE A 100 -8.26 -7.68 -4.30
CA ILE A 100 -8.50 -7.29 -5.68
C ILE A 100 -7.28 -6.58 -6.28
N SER A 101 -6.68 -5.63 -5.54
CA SER A 101 -5.52 -4.88 -6.02
C SER A 101 -4.30 -5.76 -6.32
N ASN A 102 -4.16 -6.88 -5.60
CA ASN A 102 -2.96 -7.71 -5.65
C ASN A 102 -3.13 -9.02 -6.41
N THR A 103 -4.38 -9.42 -6.76
CA THR A 103 -4.64 -10.69 -7.46
C THR A 103 -5.10 -10.51 -8.91
N ILE A 104 -5.52 -9.31 -9.30
CA ILE A 104 -6.03 -9.02 -10.65
C ILE A 104 -5.01 -8.13 -11.39
N PRO A 105 -4.69 -8.41 -12.66
CA PRO A 105 -3.90 -7.51 -13.49
C PRO A 105 -4.53 -6.10 -13.53
N ALA A 106 -3.71 -5.05 -13.39
CA ALA A 106 -4.16 -3.67 -13.20
C ALA A 106 -5.08 -3.47 -11.96
N GLY A 107 -4.99 -4.38 -10.97
CA GLY A 107 -5.86 -4.46 -9.81
C GLY A 107 -5.86 -3.21 -8.93
N GLY A 108 -4.82 -2.37 -8.98
CA GLY A 108 -4.79 -1.12 -8.22
C GLY A 108 -6.00 -0.22 -8.49
N ALA A 109 -6.36 -0.01 -9.77
CA ALA A 109 -7.52 0.78 -10.15
C ALA A 109 -8.84 0.09 -9.73
N PHE A 110 -8.95 -1.22 -9.91
CA PHE A 110 -10.11 -1.99 -9.47
C PHE A 110 -10.28 -1.98 -7.95
N GLY A 111 -9.17 -2.09 -7.20
CA GLY A 111 -9.20 -1.98 -5.75
C GLY A 111 -9.71 -0.62 -5.26
N LEU A 112 -9.30 0.48 -5.90
CA LEU A 112 -9.82 1.82 -5.59
C LEU A 112 -11.32 1.93 -5.91
N ALA A 113 -11.76 1.41 -7.06
CA ALA A 113 -13.18 1.40 -7.44
C ALA A 113 -14.02 0.61 -6.45
N VAL A 114 -13.52 -0.54 -5.97
CA VAL A 114 -14.20 -1.36 -4.95
C VAL A 114 -14.27 -0.63 -3.61
N GLN A 115 -13.19 0.03 -3.17
CA GLN A 115 -13.22 0.86 -1.95
C GLN A 115 -14.34 1.90 -2.04
N PHE A 116 -14.38 2.64 -3.14
CA PHE A 116 -15.39 3.66 -3.38
C PHE A 116 -16.82 3.09 -3.36
N GLY A 117 -17.07 2.02 -4.12
CA GLY A 117 -18.39 1.39 -4.20
C GLY A 117 -18.85 0.79 -2.87
N MET A 118 -17.96 0.17 -2.10
CA MET A 118 -18.30 -0.36 -0.79
C MET A 118 -18.60 0.77 0.22
N LEU A 119 -17.83 1.86 0.24
CA LEU A 119 -18.12 3.01 1.11
C LEU A 119 -19.47 3.64 0.79
N GLN A 120 -19.82 3.78 -0.48
CA GLN A 120 -21.14 4.26 -0.87
C GLN A 120 -22.27 3.29 -0.45
N SER A 121 -22.04 1.99 -0.56
CA SER A 121 -22.99 0.99 -0.08
C SER A 121 -23.21 1.04 1.45
N TYR A 122 -22.23 1.54 2.21
CA TYR A 122 -22.36 1.81 3.64
C TYR A 122 -23.00 3.18 3.95
N GLY A 123 -23.51 3.91 2.94
CA GLY A 123 -24.22 5.17 3.10
C GLY A 123 -23.34 6.44 3.06
N PHE A 124 -22.04 6.31 2.83
CA PHE A 124 -21.17 7.47 2.71
C PHE A 124 -21.32 8.14 1.34
N LYS A 125 -21.38 9.48 1.32
CA LYS A 125 -21.45 10.27 0.08
C LYS A 125 -20.18 10.14 -0.75
N ALA A 126 -20.26 10.44 -2.05
CA ALA A 126 -19.14 10.34 -2.99
C ALA A 126 -17.92 11.18 -2.55
N ALA A 127 -18.13 12.43 -2.15
CA ALA A 127 -17.04 13.34 -1.77
C ALA A 127 -16.24 12.84 -0.54
N PRO A 128 -16.84 12.48 0.61
CA PRO A 128 -16.11 11.89 1.72
C PRO A 128 -15.41 10.57 1.37
N SER A 129 -16.03 9.74 0.53
CA SER A 129 -15.41 8.46 0.10
C SER A 129 -14.15 8.70 -0.71
N THR A 130 -14.21 9.60 -1.71
CA THR A 130 -13.04 9.98 -2.52
C THR A 130 -11.97 10.65 -1.67
N ALA A 131 -12.35 11.56 -0.76
CA ALA A 131 -11.44 12.23 0.15
C ALA A 131 -10.67 11.22 1.02
N THR A 132 -11.36 10.25 1.62
CA THR A 132 -10.73 9.22 2.46
C THR A 132 -9.75 8.36 1.69
N ILE A 133 -10.13 7.90 0.50
CA ILE A 133 -9.25 7.12 -0.38
C ILE A 133 -8.01 7.95 -0.75
N GLY A 134 -8.19 9.22 -1.10
CA GLY A 134 -7.12 10.14 -1.44
C GLY A 134 -6.19 10.41 -0.27
N ILE A 135 -6.73 10.78 0.91
CA ILE A 135 -5.95 11.03 2.13
C ILE A 135 -5.10 9.81 2.46
N THR A 136 -5.71 8.62 2.55
CA THR A 136 -5.00 7.41 2.95
C THR A 136 -3.93 7.01 1.93
N SER A 137 -4.17 7.22 0.64
CA SER A 137 -3.19 6.97 -0.43
C SER A 137 -2.00 7.91 -0.34
N VAL A 138 -2.24 9.21 -0.15
CA VAL A 138 -1.19 10.24 -0.01
C VAL A 138 -0.35 9.97 1.25
N TRP A 139 -0.98 9.73 2.41
CA TRP A 139 -0.27 9.41 3.65
C TRP A 139 0.56 8.14 3.53
N ASN A 140 -0.02 7.08 2.96
CA ASN A 140 0.71 5.83 2.74
C ASN A 140 1.94 6.05 1.85
N THR A 141 1.82 6.88 0.81
CA THR A 141 2.95 7.25 -0.07
C THR A 141 4.03 7.99 0.71
N PHE A 142 3.69 9.01 1.49
CA PHE A 142 4.67 9.75 2.30
C PHE A 142 5.35 8.86 3.34
N VAL A 143 4.60 8.03 4.05
CA VAL A 143 5.19 7.10 5.01
C VAL A 143 6.13 6.12 4.30
N THR A 144 5.72 5.54 3.17
CA THR A 144 6.57 4.62 2.39
C THR A 144 7.85 5.28 1.90
N LEU A 145 7.80 6.54 1.44
CA LEU A 145 8.99 7.28 1.01
C LEU A 145 9.88 7.71 2.18
N THR A 146 9.32 7.89 3.37
CA THR A 146 10.09 8.27 4.57
C THR A 146 10.86 7.10 5.17
N LEU A 147 10.36 5.86 5.03
CA LEU A 147 10.98 4.68 5.64
C LEU A 147 12.44 4.44 5.21
N PRO A 148 12.84 4.53 3.92
CA PRO A 148 14.25 4.38 3.53
C PRO A 148 15.16 5.41 4.19
N VAL A 149 14.66 6.65 4.37
CA VAL A 149 15.39 7.70 5.07
C VAL A 149 15.65 7.30 6.52
N LEU A 150 14.63 6.79 7.21
CA LEU A 150 14.77 6.31 8.59
C LEU A 150 15.71 5.11 8.68
N GLY A 151 15.65 4.16 7.74
CA GLY A 151 16.58 3.04 7.66
C GLY A 151 18.03 3.49 7.51
N LEU A 152 18.29 4.39 6.56
CA LEU A 152 19.65 4.92 6.32
C LEU A 152 20.16 5.78 7.49
N LEU A 153 19.30 6.59 8.12
CA LEU A 153 19.67 7.33 9.33
C LEU A 153 20.02 6.40 10.49
N GLY A 154 19.26 5.32 10.66
CA GLY A 154 19.55 4.29 11.66
C GLY A 154 20.92 3.63 11.41
N LEU A 155 21.23 3.27 10.15
CA LEU A 155 22.54 2.72 9.78
C LEU A 155 23.68 3.71 10.05
N ALA A 156 23.46 5.01 9.83
CA ALA A 156 24.44 6.03 10.15
C ALA A 156 24.72 6.13 11.66
N ILE A 157 23.66 5.98 12.49
CA ILE A 157 23.78 6.01 13.96
C ILE A 157 24.62 4.83 14.48
N VAL A 158 24.45 3.63 13.89
CA VAL A 158 25.23 2.44 14.30
C VAL A 158 26.59 2.34 13.63
N GLY A 159 27.03 3.39 12.90
CA GLY A 159 28.37 3.47 12.32
C GLY A 159 28.57 2.64 11.04
N GLN A 160 27.50 2.15 10.42
CA GLN A 160 27.55 1.36 9.19
C GLN A 160 27.38 2.20 7.91
N SER A 161 27.55 3.53 8.01
CA SER A 161 27.45 4.41 6.84
C SER A 161 28.81 4.65 6.18
N ASN A 162 28.85 4.57 4.86
CA ASN A 162 29.95 5.07 4.04
C ASN A 162 29.56 6.39 3.37
N GLY A 163 30.53 7.10 2.78
CA GLY A 163 30.29 8.40 2.15
C GLY A 163 29.22 8.36 1.04
N GLN A 164 29.10 7.25 0.31
CA GLN A 164 28.10 7.06 -0.72
C GLN A 164 26.69 6.88 -0.09
N ALA A 165 26.56 6.06 0.95
CA ALA A 165 25.31 5.91 1.69
C ALA A 165 24.85 7.22 2.30
N THR A 166 25.76 8.03 2.86
CA THR A 166 25.47 9.36 3.38
C THR A 166 24.92 10.29 2.30
N THR A 167 25.52 10.31 1.12
CA THR A 167 25.04 11.14 -0.01
C THR A 167 23.64 10.72 -0.45
N ILE A 168 23.38 9.42 -0.61
CA ILE A 168 22.06 8.89 -0.95
C ILE A 168 21.03 9.28 0.12
N THR A 169 21.40 9.16 1.40
CA THR A 169 20.53 9.55 2.53
C THR A 169 20.15 11.02 2.45
N LEU A 170 21.11 11.91 2.22
CA LEU A 170 20.86 13.35 2.11
C LEU A 170 19.92 13.68 0.94
N ILE A 171 20.15 13.08 -0.23
CA ILE A 171 19.29 13.28 -1.40
C ILE A 171 17.86 12.76 -1.11
N ALA A 172 17.74 11.53 -0.61
CA ALA A 172 16.44 10.93 -0.31
C ALA A 172 15.67 11.74 0.76
N THR A 173 16.36 12.16 1.81
CA THR A 173 15.80 13.02 2.87
C THR A 173 15.30 14.36 2.28
N SER A 174 16.11 14.98 1.43
CA SER A 174 15.72 16.24 0.79
C SER A 174 14.47 16.10 -0.07
N VAL A 175 14.36 15.04 -0.86
CA VAL A 175 13.19 14.76 -1.70
C VAL A 175 11.94 14.56 -0.84
N VAL A 176 12.03 13.78 0.25
CA VAL A 176 10.91 13.53 1.16
C VAL A 176 10.49 14.81 1.87
N VAL A 177 11.45 15.59 2.40
CA VAL A 177 11.17 16.86 3.08
C VAL A 177 10.51 17.85 2.11
N ILE A 178 11.04 17.99 0.89
CA ILE A 178 10.42 18.85 -0.13
C ILE A 178 8.98 18.41 -0.41
N GLY A 179 8.74 17.10 -0.59
CA GLY A 179 7.39 16.56 -0.82
C GLY A 179 6.42 16.89 0.32
N ILE A 180 6.85 16.70 1.58
CA ILE A 180 6.04 17.05 2.77
C ILE A 180 5.78 18.55 2.84
N VAL A 181 6.80 19.38 2.58
CA VAL A 181 6.66 20.85 2.58
C VAL A 181 5.69 21.29 1.49
N VAL A 182 5.86 20.79 0.26
CA VAL A 182 4.94 21.10 -0.87
C VAL A 182 3.51 20.70 -0.52
N PHE A 183 3.30 19.50 0.03
CA PHE A 183 1.98 19.06 0.46
C PHE A 183 1.42 19.96 1.59
N GLY A 184 2.23 20.32 2.59
CA GLY A 184 1.86 21.24 3.65
C GLY A 184 1.47 22.62 3.13
N LEU A 185 2.18 23.13 2.12
CA LEU A 185 1.87 24.40 1.45
C LEU A 185 0.52 24.32 0.70
N ILE A 186 0.25 23.22 0.00
CA ILE A 186 -1.06 22.97 -0.65
C ILE A 186 -2.18 23.04 0.39
N LEU A 187 -2.00 22.38 1.53
CA LEU A 187 -3.02 22.39 2.59
C LEU A 187 -3.18 23.76 3.25
N ARG A 188 -2.09 24.51 3.39
CA ARG A 188 -2.10 25.82 4.11
C ARG A 188 -2.88 26.89 3.37
N SER A 189 -2.79 26.99 2.04
CA SER A 189 -3.36 28.09 1.26
C SER A 189 -3.88 27.60 -0.10
N GLU A 190 -5.11 28.04 -0.45
CA GLU A 190 -5.68 27.77 -1.76
C GLU A 190 -4.88 28.45 -2.89
N GLU A 191 -4.34 29.65 -2.62
CA GLU A 191 -3.49 30.34 -3.60
C GLU A 191 -2.21 29.55 -3.90
N LEU A 192 -1.58 28.98 -2.86
CA LEU A 192 -0.42 28.09 -3.04
C LEU A 192 -0.79 26.81 -3.77
N ALA A 193 -1.95 26.23 -3.46
CA ALA A 193 -2.47 25.05 -4.16
C ALA A 193 -2.66 25.34 -5.66
N ARG A 194 -3.23 26.49 -6.02
CA ARG A 194 -3.39 26.95 -7.42
C ARG A 194 -2.04 27.19 -8.11
N LYS A 195 -1.07 27.82 -7.45
CA LYS A 195 0.29 28.05 -8.01
C LYS A 195 1.00 26.73 -8.28
N ILE A 196 0.97 25.80 -7.32
CA ILE A 196 1.58 24.48 -7.46
C ILE A 196 0.85 23.69 -8.57
N GLY A 197 -0.49 23.76 -8.61
CA GLY A 197 -1.30 23.17 -9.68
C GLY A 197 -0.89 23.68 -11.06
N GLY A 198 -0.74 25.00 -11.23
CA GLY A 198 -0.31 25.59 -12.50
C GLY A 198 1.10 25.15 -12.93
N TRP A 199 2.04 24.96 -11.99
CA TRP A 199 3.34 24.35 -12.30
C TRP A 199 3.21 22.87 -12.73
N SER A 200 2.30 22.13 -12.06
CA SER A 200 2.02 20.74 -12.40
C SER A 200 1.40 20.63 -13.79
N ASP A 201 0.44 21.50 -14.15
CA ASP A 201 -0.15 21.57 -15.48
C ASP A 201 0.92 21.86 -16.55
N GLY A 202 1.83 22.82 -16.26
CA GLY A 202 2.96 23.12 -17.15
C GLY A 202 3.88 21.90 -17.38
N ALA A 203 4.20 21.19 -16.30
CA ALA A 203 5.05 20.00 -16.35
C ALA A 203 4.36 18.84 -17.11
N ILE A 204 3.06 18.60 -16.84
CA ILE A 204 2.25 17.58 -17.53
C ILE A 204 2.18 17.88 -19.02
N GLN A 205 1.91 19.13 -19.41
CA GLN A 205 1.83 19.53 -20.80
C GLN A 205 3.20 19.46 -21.51
N TRP A 206 4.29 19.78 -20.80
CA TRP A 206 5.64 19.62 -21.33
C TRP A 206 5.93 18.14 -21.61
N PHE A 207 5.60 17.25 -20.66
CA PHE A 207 5.78 15.80 -20.82
C PHE A 207 4.86 15.22 -21.89
N ALA A 208 3.59 15.66 -21.96
CA ALA A 208 2.64 15.26 -23.01
C ALA A 208 3.17 15.59 -24.43
N ARG A 209 3.76 16.79 -24.59
CA ARG A 209 4.44 17.18 -25.85
C ARG A 209 5.62 16.27 -26.17
N LEU A 210 6.40 15.87 -25.17
CA LEU A 210 7.55 14.98 -25.34
C LEU A 210 7.13 13.59 -25.84
N ILE A 211 6.01 13.05 -25.34
CA ILE A 211 5.46 11.73 -25.74
C ILE A 211 4.46 11.84 -26.90
N ARG A 212 4.27 13.04 -27.48
CA ARG A 212 3.32 13.33 -28.57
C ARG A 212 1.88 12.84 -28.29
N ARG A 213 1.42 13.01 -27.06
CA ARG A 213 0.04 12.73 -26.65
C ARG A 213 -0.61 14.00 -26.12
N GLU A 214 -1.88 14.20 -26.46
CA GLU A 214 -2.71 15.20 -25.80
C GLU A 214 -3.19 14.60 -24.47
N ILE A 215 -2.89 15.30 -23.36
CA ILE A 215 -3.34 14.94 -22.02
C ILE A 215 -4.18 16.11 -21.55
N ASP A 216 -5.50 15.91 -21.53
CA ASP A 216 -6.47 16.89 -21.04
C ASP A 216 -6.73 16.63 -19.54
N VAL A 217 -5.79 17.10 -18.70
CA VAL A 217 -5.88 17.02 -17.24
C VAL A 217 -5.66 18.41 -16.67
N ASP A 218 -6.64 18.89 -15.92
CA ASP A 218 -6.55 20.11 -15.12
C ASP A 218 -6.07 19.74 -13.70
N ALA A 219 -4.75 19.69 -13.51
CA ALA A 219 -4.16 19.38 -12.23
C ALA A 219 -4.43 20.49 -11.21
N THR A 220 -4.55 21.73 -11.64
CA THR A 220 -4.89 22.87 -10.77
C THR A 220 -6.25 22.66 -10.11
N LYS A 221 -7.27 22.37 -10.91
CA LYS A 221 -8.61 22.09 -10.39
C LYS A 221 -8.61 20.85 -9.50
N GLY A 222 -7.95 19.77 -9.94
CA GLY A 222 -7.85 18.54 -9.15
C GLY A 222 -7.21 18.75 -7.78
N ILE A 223 -6.13 19.52 -7.69
CA ILE A 223 -5.45 19.82 -6.43
C ILE A 223 -6.32 20.70 -5.51
N VAL A 224 -6.98 21.74 -6.05
CA VAL A 224 -7.85 22.63 -5.27
C VAL A 224 -9.08 21.90 -4.75
N ASP A 225 -9.76 21.11 -5.60
CA ASP A 225 -10.92 20.34 -5.21
C ASP A 225 -10.57 19.26 -4.17
N PHE A 226 -9.43 18.58 -4.36
CA PHE A 226 -8.92 17.63 -3.38
C PHE A 226 -8.63 18.31 -2.04
N ARG A 227 -7.90 19.44 -2.06
CA ARG A 227 -7.61 20.22 -0.85
C ARG A 227 -8.89 20.59 -0.09
N SER A 228 -9.89 21.15 -0.79
CA SER A 228 -11.15 21.58 -0.17
C SER A 228 -11.89 20.40 0.49
N SER A 229 -11.79 19.20 -0.09
CA SER A 229 -12.46 18.01 0.43
C SER A 229 -11.77 17.37 1.64
N ILE A 230 -10.49 17.68 1.88
CA ILE A 230 -9.71 17.00 2.94
C ILE A 230 -9.24 17.91 4.06
N ILE A 231 -9.23 19.24 3.87
CA ILE A 231 -8.54 20.16 4.78
C ILE A 231 -9.03 20.06 6.23
N ASP A 232 -10.32 19.95 6.46
CA ASP A 232 -10.89 19.89 7.80
C ASP A 232 -10.53 18.56 8.48
N VAL A 233 -10.66 17.44 7.77
CA VAL A 233 -10.31 16.12 8.29
C VAL A 233 -8.82 16.03 8.63
N VAL A 234 -7.97 16.57 7.75
CA VAL A 234 -6.52 16.55 7.97
C VAL A 234 -6.16 17.46 9.13
N ARG A 235 -6.72 18.67 9.23
CA ARG A 235 -6.45 19.59 10.32
C ARG A 235 -6.72 18.97 11.68
N ASP A 236 -7.85 18.26 11.82
CA ASP A 236 -8.30 17.74 13.10
C ASP A 236 -7.71 16.37 13.43
N ARG A 237 -7.32 15.59 12.40
CA ARG A 237 -6.98 14.17 12.56
C ARG A 237 -5.62 13.75 12.00
N TRP A 238 -4.79 14.70 11.58
CA TRP A 238 -3.48 14.39 10.95
C TRP A 238 -2.62 13.42 11.78
N GLY A 239 -2.60 13.60 13.11
CA GLY A 239 -1.84 12.75 14.01
C GLY A 239 -2.35 11.31 14.03
N LEU A 240 -3.68 11.12 14.07
CA LEU A 240 -4.30 9.80 14.03
C LEU A 240 -4.09 9.11 12.67
N ILE A 241 -4.21 9.87 11.57
CA ILE A 241 -3.98 9.38 10.22
C ILE A 241 -2.51 8.95 10.07
N THR A 242 -1.58 9.76 10.57
CA THR A 242 -0.15 9.46 10.55
C THR A 242 0.15 8.21 11.37
N LEU A 243 -0.34 8.14 12.61
CA LEU A 243 -0.13 6.98 13.48
C LEU A 243 -0.66 5.69 12.86
N ALA A 244 -1.85 5.73 12.27
CA ALA A 244 -2.46 4.57 11.62
C ALA A 244 -1.64 4.09 10.41
N ASN A 245 -1.15 5.01 9.55
CA ASN A 245 -0.34 4.67 8.39
C ASN A 245 1.08 4.20 8.78
N VAL A 246 1.71 4.85 9.75
CA VAL A 246 3.01 4.40 10.30
C VAL A 246 2.85 3.03 10.96
N GLY A 247 1.82 2.85 11.80
CA GLY A 247 1.53 1.58 12.44
C GLY A 247 1.35 0.44 11.43
N GLN A 248 0.66 0.69 10.31
CA GLN A 248 0.49 -0.27 9.23
C GLN A 248 1.84 -0.70 8.62
N GLN A 249 2.74 0.24 8.38
CA GLN A 249 4.06 -0.07 7.81
C GLN A 249 4.97 -0.78 8.82
N LEU A 250 4.97 -0.32 10.07
CA LEU A 250 5.75 -0.96 11.14
C LEU A 250 5.27 -2.39 11.44
N ALA A 251 3.96 -2.63 11.36
CA ALA A 251 3.41 -3.98 11.51
C ALA A 251 3.88 -4.93 10.40
N GLN A 252 4.04 -4.46 9.16
CA GLN A 252 4.61 -5.26 8.09
C GLN A 252 6.12 -5.46 8.25
N TYR A 253 6.83 -4.41 8.64
CA TYR A 253 8.26 -4.47 8.94
C TYR A 253 8.56 -5.45 10.07
N SER A 254 7.76 -5.45 11.15
CA SER A 254 8.01 -6.33 12.30
C SER A 254 7.97 -7.82 11.92
N ILE A 255 7.14 -8.21 10.95
CA ILE A 255 7.09 -9.60 10.45
C ILE A 255 8.41 -9.97 9.77
N LEU A 256 8.97 -9.09 8.92
CA LEU A 256 10.26 -9.33 8.28
C LEU A 256 11.37 -9.44 9.32
N TYR A 257 11.40 -8.50 10.26
CA TYR A 257 12.45 -8.49 11.29
C TYR A 257 12.37 -9.71 12.21
N LEU A 258 11.18 -10.12 12.63
CA LEU A 258 10.99 -11.34 13.41
C LEU A 258 11.41 -12.59 12.63
N ALA A 259 11.14 -12.66 11.34
CA ALA A 259 11.59 -13.76 10.50
C ALA A 259 13.12 -13.80 10.39
N VAL A 260 13.77 -12.65 10.22
CA VAL A 260 15.24 -12.55 10.22
C VAL A 260 15.80 -13.02 11.56
N VAL A 261 15.30 -12.47 12.68
CA VAL A 261 15.76 -12.83 14.04
C VAL A 261 15.64 -14.33 14.31
N ALA A 262 14.50 -14.93 13.95
CA ALA A 262 14.26 -16.34 14.15
C ALA A 262 15.22 -17.23 13.34
N LEU A 263 15.51 -16.84 12.10
CA LEU A 263 16.37 -17.63 11.22
C LEU A 263 17.87 -17.45 11.49
N GLN A 264 18.31 -16.24 11.90
CA GLN A 264 19.72 -15.99 12.25
C GLN A 264 20.04 -16.34 13.72
N GLY A 265 19.04 -16.53 14.57
CA GLY A 265 19.21 -16.83 15.99
C GLY A 265 19.75 -15.67 16.85
N SER A 266 19.70 -14.44 16.32
CA SER A 266 20.22 -13.23 16.98
C SER A 266 19.33 -12.03 16.66
N TRP A 267 19.26 -11.06 17.60
CA TRP A 267 18.51 -9.82 17.39
C TRP A 267 19.31 -8.74 16.64
N VAL A 268 20.64 -8.88 16.54
CA VAL A 268 21.48 -7.80 16.02
C VAL A 268 22.57 -8.24 15.05
N ASP A 269 22.87 -9.53 14.95
CA ASP A 269 24.04 -10.02 14.20
C ASP A 269 23.66 -11.19 13.28
N PRO A 270 23.92 -11.14 11.97
CA PRO A 270 24.51 -10.00 11.23
C PRO A 270 23.50 -8.87 10.93
N ILE A 271 22.17 -9.10 11.08
CA ILE A 271 21.11 -8.15 10.75
C ILE A 271 20.44 -7.65 12.03
N GLY A 272 20.60 -6.36 12.30
CA GLY A 272 19.86 -5.66 13.34
C GLY A 272 18.61 -4.97 12.82
N PRO A 273 17.93 -4.19 13.68
CA PRO A 273 16.67 -3.54 13.32
C PRO A 273 16.83 -2.51 12.20
N TRP A 274 17.97 -1.84 12.07
CA TRP A 274 18.17 -0.80 11.07
C TRP A 274 18.48 -1.38 9.68
N GLU A 275 19.26 -2.44 9.61
CA GLU A 275 19.55 -3.20 8.39
C GLU A 275 18.24 -3.82 7.85
N ALA A 276 17.46 -4.45 8.71
CA ALA A 276 16.17 -5.00 8.34
C ALA A 276 15.17 -3.90 7.90
N LEU A 277 15.17 -2.73 8.57
CA LEU A 277 14.33 -1.59 8.17
C LEU A 277 14.77 -1.03 6.81
N ALA A 278 16.07 -0.94 6.55
CA ALA A 278 16.58 -0.53 5.26
C ALA A 278 16.15 -1.52 4.16
N ALA A 279 16.36 -2.82 4.36
CA ALA A 279 15.94 -3.86 3.41
C ALA A 279 14.44 -3.79 3.12
N PHE A 280 13.61 -3.74 4.17
CA PHE A 280 12.16 -3.60 4.05
C PHE A 280 11.77 -2.35 3.28
N SER A 281 12.30 -1.21 3.66
CA SER A 281 11.89 0.09 3.13
C SER A 281 12.27 0.27 1.66
N PHE A 282 13.49 -0.10 1.27
CA PHE A 282 13.89 -0.08 -0.14
C PHE A 282 13.11 -1.11 -0.96
N GLY A 283 12.86 -2.31 -0.42
CA GLY A 283 11.97 -3.28 -1.05
C GLY A 283 10.57 -2.72 -1.30
N ARG A 284 10.03 -1.95 -0.35
CA ARG A 284 8.72 -1.29 -0.50
C ARG A 284 8.68 -0.26 -1.63
N LEU A 285 9.79 0.39 -1.96
CA LEU A 285 9.82 1.30 -3.12
C LEU A 285 9.53 0.57 -4.45
N ALA A 286 9.86 -0.72 -4.55
CA ALA A 286 9.53 -1.50 -5.75
C ALA A 286 8.01 -1.61 -5.99
N THR A 287 7.17 -1.41 -4.96
CA THR A 287 5.71 -1.42 -5.13
C THR A 287 5.17 -0.21 -5.92
N PHE A 288 5.96 0.84 -6.12
CA PHE A 288 5.61 1.94 -7.02
C PHE A 288 5.72 1.55 -8.51
N ILE A 289 6.41 0.45 -8.81
CA ILE A 289 6.43 -0.12 -10.16
C ILE A 289 5.15 -0.95 -10.30
N PRO A 290 4.22 -0.58 -11.21
CA PRO A 290 2.87 -1.16 -11.23
C PRO A 290 2.81 -2.59 -11.80
N VAL A 291 3.93 -3.18 -12.14
CA VAL A 291 4.02 -4.53 -12.73
C VAL A 291 5.21 -5.25 -12.10
N PRO A 292 5.01 -6.42 -11.48
CA PRO A 292 3.76 -7.18 -11.28
C PRO A 292 2.86 -6.60 -10.15
N PRO A 293 1.58 -7.00 -10.09
CA PRO A 293 0.67 -6.56 -9.02
C PRO A 293 1.26 -6.85 -7.63
N GLY A 294 1.13 -5.89 -6.71
CA GLY A 294 1.64 -6.04 -5.34
C GLY A 294 3.17 -6.12 -5.22
N GLY A 295 3.92 -5.82 -6.29
CA GLY A 295 5.38 -5.93 -6.30
C GLY A 295 5.87 -7.37 -6.08
N LEU A 296 5.06 -8.38 -6.46
CA LEU A 296 5.41 -9.79 -6.34
C LEU A 296 6.70 -10.08 -7.09
N GLY A 297 7.67 -10.65 -6.41
CA GLY A 297 8.98 -10.98 -6.94
C GLY A 297 9.95 -9.80 -6.95
N THR A 298 9.59 -8.61 -7.43
CA THR A 298 10.49 -7.45 -7.46
C THR A 298 10.84 -6.95 -6.07
N THR A 299 9.83 -6.81 -5.21
CA THR A 299 10.03 -6.48 -3.79
C THR A 299 10.80 -7.59 -3.09
N ASP A 300 10.48 -8.85 -3.36
CA ASP A 300 11.09 -10.01 -2.74
C ASP A 300 12.58 -10.11 -3.09
N ALA A 301 12.92 -9.99 -4.37
CA ALA A 301 14.29 -9.97 -4.84
C ALA A 301 15.10 -8.83 -4.21
N LEU A 302 14.50 -7.64 -4.12
CA LEU A 302 15.19 -6.48 -3.57
C LEU A 302 15.44 -6.62 -2.06
N ILE A 303 14.45 -7.07 -1.29
CA ILE A 303 14.62 -7.34 0.15
C ILE A 303 15.71 -8.40 0.36
N THR A 304 15.63 -9.53 -0.34
CA THR A 304 16.63 -10.62 -0.22
C THR A 304 18.02 -10.12 -0.56
N SER A 305 18.19 -9.40 -1.68
CA SER A 305 19.49 -8.88 -2.11
C SER A 305 20.09 -7.90 -1.10
N ILE A 306 19.28 -7.06 -0.47
CA ILE A 306 19.76 -6.09 0.52
C ILE A 306 20.14 -6.79 1.84
N LEU A 307 19.36 -7.77 2.28
CA LEU A 307 19.72 -8.57 3.46
C LEU A 307 21.05 -9.31 3.25
N VAL A 308 21.26 -9.88 2.06
CA VAL A 308 22.54 -10.51 1.69
C VAL A 308 23.68 -9.49 1.67
N ALA A 309 23.45 -8.30 1.12
CA ALA A 309 24.45 -7.23 1.09
C ALA A 309 24.86 -6.77 2.50
N PHE A 310 23.97 -6.90 3.49
CA PHE A 310 24.28 -6.64 4.90
C PHE A 310 24.92 -7.83 5.64
N GLY A 311 25.14 -8.97 4.96
CA GLY A 311 25.90 -10.09 5.49
C GLY A 311 25.06 -11.30 5.90
N LEU A 312 23.74 -11.30 5.65
CA LEU A 312 22.95 -12.51 5.85
C LEU A 312 23.24 -13.53 4.74
N ASP A 313 23.31 -14.81 5.06
CA ASP A 313 23.49 -15.82 4.03
C ASP A 313 22.28 -15.89 3.07
N ASN A 314 22.54 -16.31 1.83
CA ASN A 314 21.57 -16.27 0.75
C ASN A 314 20.28 -17.05 1.06
N ASN A 315 20.40 -18.24 1.64
CA ASN A 315 19.26 -19.10 1.92
C ASN A 315 18.41 -18.56 3.07
N THR A 316 19.07 -18.04 4.11
CA THR A 316 18.43 -17.38 5.26
C THR A 316 17.72 -16.09 4.83
N ALA A 317 18.33 -15.26 4.00
CA ALA A 317 17.71 -14.06 3.46
C ALA A 317 16.48 -14.36 2.60
N LEU A 318 16.57 -15.38 1.75
CA LEU A 318 15.45 -15.86 0.95
C LEU A 318 14.34 -16.42 1.84
N ALA A 319 14.68 -17.25 2.85
CA ALA A 319 13.71 -17.81 3.79
C ALA A 319 12.97 -16.71 4.57
N ALA A 320 13.68 -15.70 5.10
CA ALA A 320 13.07 -14.57 5.81
C ALA A 320 12.09 -13.79 4.91
N THR A 321 12.48 -13.56 3.67
CA THR A 321 11.64 -12.89 2.69
C THR A 321 10.41 -13.72 2.31
N MET A 322 10.55 -15.04 2.18
CA MET A 322 9.43 -15.96 1.93
C MET A 322 8.42 -15.98 3.09
N ILE A 323 8.92 -16.02 4.33
CA ILE A 323 8.07 -15.94 5.54
C ILE A 323 7.30 -14.60 5.53
N TRP A 324 8.01 -13.49 5.32
CA TRP A 324 7.39 -12.17 5.26
C TRP A 324 6.31 -12.10 4.17
N ARG A 325 6.62 -12.56 2.97
CA ARG A 325 5.66 -12.59 1.85
C ARG A 325 4.47 -13.50 2.16
N GLY A 326 4.73 -14.69 2.68
CA GLY A 326 3.70 -15.65 3.08
C GLY A 326 2.75 -15.05 4.12
N ALA A 327 3.30 -14.44 5.15
CA ALA A 327 2.54 -13.85 6.25
C ALA A 327 1.77 -12.58 5.85
N THR A 328 2.34 -11.73 5.00
CA THR A 328 1.71 -10.44 4.64
C THR A 328 0.77 -10.54 3.44
N PHE A 329 0.88 -11.54 2.61
CA PHE A 329 0.12 -11.64 1.36
C PHE A 329 -1.03 -12.66 1.47
N PHE A 330 -0.73 -13.94 1.73
CA PHE A 330 -1.75 -14.99 1.65
C PHE A 330 -2.92 -14.82 2.62
N PRO A 331 -2.71 -14.53 3.92
CA PRO A 331 -3.83 -14.35 4.84
C PRO A 331 -4.72 -13.17 4.44
N GLN A 332 -4.15 -12.06 3.95
CA GLN A 332 -4.94 -10.91 3.51
C GLN A 332 -5.75 -11.20 2.25
N VAL A 333 -5.22 -12.00 1.31
CA VAL A 333 -5.97 -12.42 0.12
C VAL A 333 -7.15 -13.30 0.51
N VAL A 334 -6.94 -14.28 1.39
CA VAL A 334 -8.01 -15.16 1.89
C VAL A 334 -9.08 -14.37 2.64
N ILE A 335 -8.66 -13.52 3.58
CA ILE A 335 -9.58 -12.68 4.36
C ILE A 335 -10.30 -11.68 3.43
N GLY A 336 -9.62 -11.15 2.41
CA GLY A 336 -10.23 -10.30 1.40
C GLY A 336 -11.37 -10.99 0.64
N GLY A 337 -11.20 -12.25 0.29
CA GLY A 337 -12.26 -13.08 -0.30
C GLY A 337 -13.43 -13.30 0.65
N ILE A 338 -13.13 -13.65 1.91
CA ILE A 338 -14.18 -13.82 2.94
C ILE A 338 -14.95 -12.52 3.18
N THR A 339 -14.24 -11.37 3.27
CA THR A 339 -14.88 -10.08 3.49
C THR A 339 -15.71 -9.61 2.30
N LEU A 340 -15.32 -9.96 1.07
CA LEU A 340 -16.12 -9.70 -0.12
C LEU A 340 -17.44 -10.49 -0.09
N ILE A 341 -17.37 -11.78 0.23
CA ILE A 341 -18.56 -12.65 0.36
C ILE A 341 -19.48 -12.13 1.47
N ALA A 342 -18.91 -11.79 2.63
CA ALA A 342 -19.66 -11.25 3.76
C ALA A 342 -20.36 -9.93 3.39
N PHE A 343 -19.67 -9.03 2.68
CA PHE A 343 -20.25 -7.78 2.19
C PHE A 343 -21.42 -8.01 1.22
N GLN A 344 -21.27 -8.93 0.27
CA GLN A 344 -22.33 -9.28 -0.67
C GLN A 344 -23.56 -9.88 0.05
N ALA A 345 -23.32 -10.74 1.06
CA ALA A 345 -24.39 -11.32 1.86
C ALA A 345 -25.16 -10.25 2.68
N GLU A 346 -24.45 -9.24 3.20
CA GLU A 346 -25.06 -8.09 3.88
C GLU A 346 -25.89 -7.25 2.92
N LYS A 347 -25.38 -6.93 1.74
CA LYS A 347 -26.08 -6.11 0.74
C LYS A 347 -27.40 -6.77 0.29
N ASN A 348 -27.45 -8.08 0.24
CA ASN A 348 -28.61 -8.85 -0.20
C ASN A 348 -29.66 -9.07 0.89
N ARG A 349 -29.44 -8.62 2.14
CA ARG A 349 -30.42 -8.70 3.24
C ARG A 349 -31.36 -7.50 3.17
N PRO A 350 -32.71 -7.72 3.09
CA PRO A 350 -33.66 -6.63 3.16
C PRO A 350 -33.51 -5.89 4.51
N GLY A 351 -33.20 -4.60 4.49
CA GLY A 351 -33.09 -3.74 5.68
C GLY A 351 -31.69 -3.60 6.30
N ALA A 352 -30.63 -4.19 5.74
CA ALA A 352 -29.29 -4.19 6.36
C ALA A 352 -28.41 -2.95 6.06
N VAL A 353 -28.83 -2.05 5.20
CA VAL A 353 -28.03 -0.89 4.75
C VAL A 353 -28.08 0.32 5.69
N ALA A 354 -28.75 0.23 6.83
CA ALA A 354 -28.85 1.31 7.82
C ALA A 354 -27.80 1.18 8.95
N ALA A 355 -26.54 0.96 8.64
CA ALA A 355 -25.47 0.78 9.66
C ALA A 355 -24.42 1.91 9.66
N ALA A 356 -24.71 3.04 9.05
CA ALA A 356 -23.99 4.27 9.32
C ALA A 356 -24.97 5.24 9.96
N ASP A 357 -24.78 5.59 11.25
CA ASP A 357 -25.44 6.77 11.79
C ASP A 357 -24.93 7.95 10.97
N PRO A 358 -25.82 8.68 10.25
CA PRO A 358 -25.39 9.89 9.59
C PRO A 358 -24.84 10.83 10.66
N PRO A 359 -23.79 11.60 10.37
CA PRO A 359 -23.32 12.62 11.29
C PRO A 359 -24.54 13.50 11.61
N SER A 360 -24.89 13.59 12.89
CA SER A 360 -25.91 14.53 13.35
C SER A 360 -25.47 15.91 12.88
N ASP A 361 -26.26 16.52 12.00
CA ASP A 361 -26.12 17.93 11.66
C ASP A 361 -26.22 18.74 12.96
N SER A 362 -25.07 18.97 13.59
CA SER A 362 -24.94 19.95 14.65
C SER A 362 -24.79 21.31 13.97
N SER A 363 -25.91 21.99 13.92
CA SER A 363 -26.09 23.42 13.67
C SER A 363 -24.98 24.30 14.24
#